data_9185214a0284ae9ae08a8b712b93461e
#
_entry.id   9185214a0284ae9ae08a8b712b93461e
#
_cell.length_a   1.000
_cell.length_b   1.000
_cell.length_c   1.000
_cell.angle_alpha   90.00
_cell.angle_beta   90.00
_cell.angle_gamma   90.00
#
_symmetry.space_group_name_H-M   'P 1'
#
loop_
_entity.id
_entity.type
_entity.pdbx_description
1 polymer ?
#
loop_
_entity_poly.entity_id
_entity_poly.type
_entity_poly.pdbx_seq_one_letter_code
_entity_poly.pdbx_strand_id
1 'polypeptide(L)'
;YKGNVGSGDKARIFVCLTNMTKPGCTYHTVNTKSSEIDKTVLDPTQEFLYTNLNDPSTLEGHIIGYGDLLIEQSQSSWKQVDIQIHYRDKYASEKPNVLILTASASYRGDYFEGSTDSNLYLDDIEFIYE
;
A
#
# COMPACT_ATOMS: atom_id res chain seq x y z
N TYR A 1 -15.94 3.67 -0.34
CA TYR A 1 -15.65 3.02 -1.61
C TYR A 1 -16.88 2.37 -2.23
N LYS A 2 -16.83 2.15 -3.50
CA LYS A 2 -17.68 1.20 -4.23
C LYS A 2 -16.83 0.51 -5.30
N GLY A 3 -17.29 -0.62 -5.82
CA GLY A 3 -16.57 -1.31 -6.87
C GLY A 3 -17.04 -2.74 -7.11
N ASN A 4 -16.48 -3.36 -8.13
CA ASN A 4 -16.69 -4.75 -8.45
C ASN A 4 -15.41 -5.54 -8.21
N VAL A 5 -15.53 -6.67 -7.53
CA VAL A 5 -14.46 -7.64 -7.34
C VAL A 5 -14.74 -8.80 -8.24
N GLY A 6 -13.92 -8.97 -9.27
CA GLY A 6 -14.06 -10.07 -10.21
C GLY A 6 -13.74 -11.42 -9.59
N SER A 7 -14.15 -12.49 -10.26
CA SER A 7 -13.99 -13.86 -9.74
C SER A 7 -12.52 -14.18 -9.43
N GLY A 8 -12.26 -14.61 -8.20
CA GLY A 8 -10.93 -14.99 -7.73
C GLY A 8 -9.99 -13.82 -7.42
N ASP A 9 -10.47 -12.59 -7.55
CA ASP A 9 -9.70 -11.38 -7.27
C ASP A 9 -10.06 -10.77 -5.91
N LYS A 10 -9.34 -9.72 -5.53
CA LYS A 10 -9.59 -8.86 -4.37
C LYS A 10 -9.12 -7.45 -4.70
N ALA A 11 -9.83 -6.44 -4.22
CA ALA A 11 -9.29 -5.10 -4.21
C ALA A 11 -8.54 -4.84 -2.91
N ARG A 12 -7.66 -3.84 -2.90
CA ARG A 12 -6.87 -3.48 -1.73
C ARG A 12 -6.75 -1.98 -1.60
N ILE A 13 -6.89 -1.50 -0.38
CA ILE A 13 -6.54 -0.13 0.01
C ILE A 13 -5.58 -0.25 1.18
N PHE A 14 -4.43 0.42 1.10
CA PHE A 14 -3.55 0.51 2.26
C PHE A 14 -2.94 1.90 2.38
N VAL A 15 -2.54 2.22 3.60
CA VAL A 15 -1.87 3.46 3.94
C VAL A 15 -0.63 3.15 4.75
N CYS A 16 0.47 3.82 4.43
CA CYS A 16 1.72 3.74 5.18
C CYS A 16 2.13 5.11 5.69
N LEU A 17 2.53 5.16 6.93
CA LEU A 17 3.27 6.28 7.51
C LEU A 17 4.75 5.91 7.50
N THR A 18 5.56 6.74 6.90
CA THR A 18 6.97 6.45 6.67
C THR A 18 7.86 7.57 7.16
N ASN A 19 9.09 7.22 7.49
CA ASN A 19 10.18 8.17 7.69
C ASN A 19 11.22 7.92 6.60
N MET A 20 11.24 8.84 5.63
CA MET A 20 12.10 8.75 4.44
C MET A 20 13.32 9.65 4.61
N THR A 21 14.48 9.21 4.16
CA THR A 21 15.72 9.99 4.22
C THR A 21 15.68 11.21 3.31
N LYS A 22 14.91 11.15 2.23
CA LYS A 22 14.71 12.24 1.28
C LYS A 22 13.22 12.40 0.99
N PRO A 23 12.46 13.11 1.83
CA PRO A 23 11.05 13.38 1.59
C PRO A 23 10.84 14.09 0.26
N GLY A 24 9.83 13.67 -0.49
CA GLY A 24 9.50 14.23 -1.80
C GLY A 24 10.23 13.60 -2.98
N CYS A 25 11.14 12.66 -2.76
CA CYS A 25 11.70 11.84 -3.85
C CYS A 25 10.70 10.75 -4.29
N THR A 26 10.84 10.34 -5.53
CA THR A 26 10.20 9.11 -5.98
C THR A 26 10.93 7.96 -5.31
N TYR A 27 10.24 7.25 -4.46
CA TYR A 27 10.77 6.06 -3.80
C TYR A 27 10.11 4.83 -4.38
N HIS A 28 10.86 3.80 -4.34
CA HIS A 28 10.48 2.50 -4.82
C HIS A 28 10.48 1.52 -3.66
N THR A 29 9.69 0.59 -3.79
CA THR A 29 9.24 -0.23 -2.71
C THR A 29 9.29 -1.64 -3.16
N VAL A 30 9.51 -2.54 -2.36
CA VAL A 30 9.55 -3.98 -2.50
C VAL A 30 9.59 -4.52 -3.93
N ASN A 31 10.64 -5.22 -4.16
CA ASN A 31 10.90 -5.88 -5.41
C ASN A 31 10.19 -7.22 -5.49
N THR A 32 9.17 -7.31 -6.30
CA THR A 32 8.72 -8.60 -6.74
C THR A 32 9.58 -9.02 -7.92
N LYS A 33 10.52 -9.89 -7.67
CA LYS A 33 11.26 -10.51 -8.76
C LYS A 33 10.35 -11.41 -9.57
N SER A 34 9.90 -10.93 -10.71
CA SER A 34 9.81 -11.85 -11.83
C SER A 34 11.21 -11.92 -12.47
N SER A 35 11.62 -13.07 -12.97
CA SER A 35 12.93 -13.27 -13.59
C SER A 35 13.23 -12.33 -14.78
N GLU A 36 12.30 -11.49 -15.17
CA GLU A 36 12.38 -10.67 -16.38
C GLU A 36 12.04 -9.18 -16.16
N ILE A 37 11.42 -8.80 -15.05
CA ILE A 37 11.03 -7.41 -14.79
C ILE A 37 11.21 -7.10 -13.32
N ASP A 38 12.13 -6.19 -13.01
CA ASP A 38 12.24 -5.59 -11.70
C ASP A 38 11.01 -4.72 -11.45
N LYS A 39 10.02 -5.30 -10.78
CA LYS A 39 8.86 -4.57 -10.31
C LYS A 39 9.06 -4.18 -8.87
N THR A 40 8.85 -2.93 -8.65
CA THR A 40 8.89 -2.36 -7.33
C THR A 40 7.47 -2.19 -6.84
N VAL A 41 7.08 -2.93 -5.82
CA VAL A 41 5.75 -2.90 -5.23
C VAL A 41 5.86 -2.51 -3.77
N LEU A 42 5.04 -1.58 -3.33
CA LEU A 42 4.95 -1.24 -1.92
C LEU A 42 4.26 -2.38 -1.16
N ASP A 43 5.00 -3.02 -0.28
CA ASP A 43 4.45 -3.96 0.69
C ASP A 43 4.45 -3.31 2.08
N PRO A 44 3.26 -2.96 2.62
CA PRO A 44 3.16 -2.30 3.91
C PRO A 44 3.63 -3.19 5.07
N THR A 45 3.75 -4.50 4.87
CA THR A 45 4.24 -5.43 5.90
C THR A 45 5.76 -5.41 6.05
N GLN A 46 6.47 -4.90 5.04
CA GLN A 46 7.92 -4.71 5.11
C GLN A 46 8.25 -3.53 6.02
N GLU A 47 9.36 -3.63 6.72
CA GLU A 47 9.81 -2.56 7.60
C GLU A 47 10.58 -1.47 6.84
N PHE A 48 11.46 -1.89 5.94
CA PHE A 48 12.38 -1.00 5.27
C PHE A 48 12.05 -0.82 3.79
N LEU A 49 12.31 0.38 3.30
CA LEU A 49 12.09 0.78 1.92
C LEU A 49 13.45 0.95 1.23
N TYR A 50 13.65 0.24 0.13
CA TYR A 50 14.88 0.27 -0.67
C TYR A 50 14.58 0.61 -2.12
N THR A 51 15.51 1.25 -2.80
CA THR A 51 15.46 1.36 -4.27
C THR A 51 15.75 -0.01 -4.90
N ASN A 52 16.63 -0.79 -4.27
CA ASN A 52 16.95 -2.14 -4.69
C ASN A 52 17.05 -3.06 -3.46
N LEU A 53 16.13 -3.99 -3.32
CA LEU A 53 16.08 -4.91 -2.17
C LEU A 53 17.32 -5.79 -1.98
N ASN A 54 18.08 -6.00 -3.04
CA ASN A 54 19.29 -6.82 -2.96
C ASN A 54 20.54 -6.01 -2.58
N ASP A 55 20.39 -4.69 -2.44
CA ASP A 55 21.47 -3.80 -2.09
C ASP A 55 21.09 -2.95 -0.86
N PRO A 56 21.56 -3.33 0.34
CA PRO A 56 21.28 -2.59 1.57
C PRO A 56 21.72 -1.12 1.54
N SER A 57 22.67 -0.76 0.67
CA SER A 57 23.11 0.64 0.55
C SER A 57 22.05 1.55 -0.08
N THR A 58 21.02 0.97 -0.68
CA THR A 58 19.91 1.69 -1.31
C THR A 58 18.72 1.94 -0.36
N LEU A 59 18.92 1.85 0.94
CA LEU A 59 17.89 2.15 1.95
C LEU A 59 17.43 3.60 1.82
N GLU A 60 16.12 3.78 1.65
CA GLU A 60 15.49 5.09 1.51
C GLU A 60 14.69 5.51 2.74
N GLY A 61 14.30 4.57 3.58
CA GLY A 61 13.54 4.85 4.77
C GLY A 61 12.91 3.62 5.40
N HIS A 62 11.99 3.86 6.32
CA HIS A 62 11.26 2.79 6.99
C HIS A 62 9.79 3.13 7.20
N ILE A 63 8.97 2.10 7.34
CA ILE A 63 7.54 2.20 7.60
C ILE A 63 7.33 2.22 9.11
N ILE A 64 6.83 3.34 9.61
CA ILE A 64 6.52 3.57 11.01
C ILE A 64 5.23 2.85 11.41
N GLY A 65 4.23 2.94 10.56
CA GLY A 65 2.93 2.35 10.76
C GLY A 65 2.19 2.14 9.46
N TYR A 66 1.20 1.25 9.46
CA TYR A 66 0.37 1.01 8.29
C TYR A 66 -1.04 0.54 8.66
N GLY A 67 -1.96 0.75 7.74
CA GLY A 67 -3.29 0.17 7.75
C GLY A 67 -3.57 -0.48 6.40
N ASP A 68 -4.29 -1.59 6.39
CA ASP A 68 -4.54 -2.40 5.21
C ASP A 68 -5.98 -2.91 5.20
N LEU A 69 -6.62 -2.82 4.05
CA LEU A 69 -7.98 -3.32 3.83
C LEU A 69 -8.02 -4.14 2.54
N LEU A 70 -8.30 -5.42 2.66
CA LEU A 70 -8.66 -6.27 1.53
C LEU A 70 -10.17 -6.29 1.34
N ILE A 71 -10.60 -6.05 0.11
CA ILE A 71 -12.00 -6.04 -0.30
C ILE A 71 -12.26 -7.30 -1.14
N GLU A 72 -13.03 -8.21 -0.58
CA GLU A 72 -13.29 -9.53 -1.18
C GLU A 72 -14.67 -9.63 -1.83
N GLN A 73 -15.51 -8.61 -1.62
CA GLN A 73 -16.88 -8.61 -2.13
C GLN A 73 -17.19 -7.32 -2.87
N SER A 74 -17.92 -7.44 -3.95
CA SER A 74 -18.41 -6.29 -4.69
C SER A 74 -19.34 -5.43 -3.84
N GLN A 75 -19.25 -4.13 -4.04
CA GLN A 75 -20.04 -3.12 -3.36
C GLN A 75 -20.63 -2.16 -4.38
N SER A 76 -21.92 -2.32 -4.69
CA SER A 76 -22.61 -1.55 -5.74
C SER A 76 -22.93 -0.11 -5.33
N SER A 77 -23.06 0.15 -4.04
CA SER A 77 -23.30 1.48 -3.48
C SER A 77 -22.11 1.97 -2.67
N TRP A 78 -22.02 3.28 -2.45
CA TRP A 78 -20.96 3.83 -1.61
C TRP A 78 -21.02 3.28 -0.19
N LYS A 79 -19.89 2.80 0.29
CA LYS A 79 -19.69 2.29 1.64
C LYS A 79 -18.53 3.01 2.30
N GLN A 80 -18.80 3.58 3.46
CA GLN A 80 -17.75 4.11 4.33
C GLN A 80 -16.97 2.97 4.98
N VAL A 81 -15.67 3.12 5.07
CA VAL A 81 -14.77 2.21 5.78
C VAL A 81 -13.74 3.03 6.54
N ASP A 82 -13.36 2.53 7.69
CA ASP A 82 -12.28 3.07 8.50
C ASP A 82 -11.10 2.10 8.42
N ILE A 83 -9.94 2.62 8.06
CA ILE A 83 -8.70 1.86 8.02
C ILE A 83 -7.83 2.35 9.17
N GLN A 84 -7.75 1.55 10.22
CA GLN A 84 -6.92 1.89 11.36
C GLN A 84 -5.45 1.73 11.02
N ILE A 85 -4.66 2.76 11.32
CA ILE A 85 -3.20 2.73 11.15
C ILE A 85 -2.57 2.28 12.46
N HIS A 86 -1.86 1.18 12.42
CA HIS A 86 -1.14 0.63 13.56
C HIS A 86 0.34 1.00 13.46
N TYR A 87 0.83 1.69 14.47
CA TYR A 87 2.25 2.01 14.61
C TYR A 87 3.03 0.77 15.04
N ARG A 88 4.24 0.62 14.51
CA ARG A 88 5.20 -0.35 15.03
C ARG A 88 5.74 0.14 16.37
N ASP A 89 5.74 -0.71 17.40
CA ASP A 89 6.10 -0.33 18.76
C ASP A 89 7.43 0.43 18.85
N LYS A 90 8.43 -0.03 18.12
CA LYS A 90 9.76 0.59 18.14
C LYS A 90 9.80 1.99 17.51
N TYR A 91 8.79 2.38 16.77
CA TYR A 91 8.66 3.69 16.11
C TYR A 91 7.51 4.52 16.65
N ALA A 92 6.87 4.11 17.74
CA ALA A 92 5.68 4.76 18.28
C ALA A 92 5.86 6.25 18.62
N SER A 93 7.09 6.68 18.90
CA SER A 93 7.42 8.09 19.17
C SER A 93 7.94 8.86 17.96
N GLU A 94 8.14 8.20 16.84
CA GLU A 94 8.61 8.86 15.61
C GLU A 94 7.48 9.61 14.91
N LYS A 95 7.84 10.76 14.32
CA LYS A 95 6.93 11.51 13.47
C LYS A 95 7.15 11.10 12.01
N PRO A 96 6.12 10.69 11.31
CA PRO A 96 6.23 10.42 9.88
C PRO A 96 6.52 11.70 9.10
N ASN A 97 7.26 11.59 8.02
CA ASN A 97 7.50 12.68 7.09
C ASN A 97 6.85 12.46 5.72
N VAL A 98 6.43 11.23 5.42
CA VAL A 98 5.70 10.88 4.21
C VAL A 98 4.55 9.94 4.53
N LEU A 99 3.40 10.23 3.95
CA LEU A 99 2.23 9.36 3.95
C LEU A 99 2.04 8.81 2.53
N ILE A 100 1.84 7.50 2.43
CA ILE A 100 1.59 6.81 1.17
C ILE A 100 0.22 6.15 1.26
N LEU A 101 -0.68 6.54 0.37
CA LEU A 101 -1.97 5.89 0.19
C LEU A 101 -1.96 5.16 -1.16
N THR A 102 -2.28 3.89 -1.15
CA THR A 102 -2.37 3.06 -2.35
C THR A 102 -3.71 2.35 -2.41
N ALA A 103 -4.31 2.35 -3.59
CA ALA A 103 -5.53 1.62 -3.87
C ALA A 103 -5.39 0.84 -5.18
N SER A 104 -5.81 -0.41 -5.16
CA SER A 104 -5.76 -1.28 -6.33
C SER A 104 -7.06 -2.07 -6.46
N ALA A 105 -7.59 -2.15 -7.66
CA ALA A 105 -8.74 -2.98 -7.97
C ALA A 105 -8.40 -4.48 -7.99
N SER A 106 -7.12 -4.82 -8.19
CA SER A 106 -6.59 -6.19 -8.16
C SER A 106 -5.36 -6.23 -7.27
N TYR A 107 -5.44 -6.89 -6.12
CA TYR A 107 -4.37 -6.88 -5.10
C TYR A 107 -3.07 -7.57 -5.54
N ARG A 108 -3.14 -8.41 -6.57
CA ARG A 108 -1.99 -9.08 -7.21
C ARG A 108 -1.74 -8.59 -8.64
N GLY A 109 -2.20 -7.40 -8.96
CA GLY A 109 -2.01 -6.82 -10.29
C GLY A 109 -0.54 -6.67 -10.70
N ASP A 110 0.35 -6.48 -9.73
CA ASP A 110 1.80 -6.46 -9.91
C ASP A 110 2.39 -7.80 -10.39
N TYR A 111 1.68 -8.90 -10.13
CA TYR A 111 2.00 -10.24 -10.66
C TYR A 111 1.27 -10.56 -11.96
N PHE A 112 0.57 -9.59 -12.56
CA PHE A 112 -0.34 -9.78 -13.69
C PHE A 112 -1.48 -10.78 -13.39
N GLU A 113 -1.83 -10.91 -12.12
CA GLU A 113 -2.97 -11.69 -11.67
C GLU A 113 -4.11 -10.74 -11.29
N GLY A 114 -5.31 -11.07 -11.71
CA GLY A 114 -6.49 -10.29 -11.42
C GLY A 114 -7.62 -10.59 -12.40
N SER A 115 -8.70 -9.84 -12.28
CA SER A 115 -9.85 -9.95 -13.16
C SER A 115 -10.06 -8.66 -13.93
N THR A 116 -10.34 -8.76 -15.23
CA THR A 116 -10.69 -7.61 -16.07
C THR A 116 -11.99 -6.92 -15.64
N ASP A 117 -12.81 -7.63 -14.86
CA ASP A 117 -14.07 -7.10 -14.34
C ASP A 117 -13.90 -6.36 -13.01
N SER A 118 -12.70 -6.40 -12.41
CA SER A 118 -12.43 -5.70 -11.17
C SER A 118 -12.33 -4.19 -11.39
N ASN A 119 -13.00 -3.43 -10.52
CA ASN A 119 -12.87 -1.98 -10.46
C ASN A 119 -13.03 -1.49 -9.03
N LEU A 120 -12.43 -0.36 -8.72
CA LEU A 120 -12.48 0.27 -7.40
C LEU A 120 -12.61 1.78 -7.57
N TYR A 121 -13.58 2.37 -6.89
CA TYR A 121 -13.79 3.81 -6.80
C TYR A 121 -13.63 4.24 -5.36
N LEU A 122 -12.90 5.31 -5.14
CA LEU A 122 -12.71 5.97 -3.85
C LEU A 122 -13.23 7.39 -3.92
N ASP A 123 -13.75 7.87 -2.80
CA ASP A 123 -14.21 9.24 -2.61
C ASP A 123 -14.11 9.62 -1.14
N ASP A 124 -14.10 10.91 -0.84
CA ASP A 124 -14.14 11.48 0.52
C ASP A 124 -13.09 10.87 1.47
N ILE A 125 -11.82 10.92 1.06
CA ILE A 125 -10.72 10.40 1.89
C ILE A 125 -10.39 11.42 2.97
N GLU A 126 -10.50 11.00 4.23
CA GLU A 126 -10.22 11.81 5.40
C GLU A 126 -9.21 11.11 6.33
N PHE A 127 -8.31 11.86 6.93
CA PHE A 127 -7.41 11.39 7.99
C PHE A 127 -7.89 11.91 9.34
N ILE A 128 -8.20 10.98 10.25
CA ILE A 128 -8.68 11.27 11.58
C ILE A 128 -7.54 11.05 12.57
N TYR A 129 -7.27 12.04 13.38
CA TYR A 129 -6.27 12.00 14.46
C TYR A 129 -7.01 11.94 15.79
N GLU A 130 -6.61 10.99 16.60
CA GLU A 130 -7.04 10.90 17.99
C GLU A 130 -6.03 11.55 18.94
#